data_5a87b1d48211fee8729a4c70b29e07a5
#
_entry.id   5a87b1d48211fee8729a4c70b29e07a5
#
_cell.length_a   1.000
_cell.length_b   1.000
_cell.length_c   1.000
_cell.angle_alpha   90.00
_cell.angle_beta   90.00
_cell.angle_gamma   90.00
#
_symmetry.space_group_name_H-M   'P 1'
#
loop_
_entity.id
_entity.type
_entity.pdbx_description
1 polymer ?
#
loop_
_entity_poly.entity_id
_entity_poly.type
_entity_poly.pdbx_seq_one_letter_code
_entity_poly.pdbx_strand_id
1 'polypeptide(L)'
;MPGYPQILEAIKKVRAKVRWKPNSAENHLKKRKMRGHLPQEATIKDYEGIILKLLQDKSAVVYLYWYNGVPYVTVTAVIQSKHWLVMFSYDSIMESCFVVERPERYLSKPGFEEIGKLEEVDDEL
;
A
#
# COMPACT_ATOMS: atom_id res chain seq x y z
N MET A 1 -16.17 8.94 11.06
CA MET A 1 -15.34 7.94 11.76
C MET A 1 -14.00 8.51 12.09
N PRO A 2 -13.51 8.34 13.32
CA PRO A 2 -12.15 8.73 13.64
C PRO A 2 -11.18 7.97 12.74
N GLY A 3 -10.20 8.65 12.21
CA GLY A 3 -9.19 8.05 11.36
C GLY A 3 -9.44 8.14 9.85
N TYR A 4 -10.68 8.26 9.40
CA TYR A 4 -10.99 8.36 7.98
C TYR A 4 -10.39 9.62 7.35
N PRO A 5 -10.52 10.81 7.95
CA PRO A 5 -9.91 12.00 7.36
C PRO A 5 -8.39 11.89 7.27
N GLN A 6 -7.74 11.30 8.26
CA GLN A 6 -6.29 11.12 8.25
C GLN A 6 -5.86 10.09 7.22
N ILE A 7 -6.63 9.00 7.10
CA ILE A 7 -6.39 7.96 6.11
C ILE A 7 -6.50 8.54 4.70
N LEU A 8 -7.60 9.24 4.43
CA LEU A 8 -7.82 9.84 3.12
C LEU A 8 -6.76 10.87 2.76
N GLU A 9 -6.38 11.70 3.73
CA GLU A 9 -5.33 12.69 3.51
C GLU A 9 -3.99 12.03 3.15
N ALA A 10 -3.63 10.96 3.84
CA ALA A 10 -2.39 10.22 3.56
C ALA A 10 -2.46 9.61 2.16
N ILE A 11 -3.59 9.01 1.79
CA ILE A 11 -3.78 8.42 0.47
C ILE A 11 -3.62 9.48 -0.62
N LYS A 12 -4.24 10.64 -0.45
CA LYS A 12 -4.15 11.73 -1.43
C LYS A 12 -2.72 12.23 -1.60
N LYS A 13 -1.96 12.31 -0.52
CA LYS A 13 -0.57 12.74 -0.59
C LYS A 13 0.31 11.74 -1.34
N VAL A 14 0.10 10.43 -1.12
CA VAL A 14 0.85 9.41 -1.84
C VAL A 14 0.48 9.41 -3.32
N ARG A 15 -0.81 9.61 -3.66
CA ARG A 15 -1.22 9.75 -5.05
C ARG A 15 -0.53 10.91 -5.76
N ALA A 16 -0.32 12.02 -5.02
CA ALA A 16 0.34 13.19 -5.59
C ALA A 16 1.84 12.96 -5.76
N LYS A 17 2.45 12.29 -4.81
CA LYS A 17 3.88 12.00 -4.86
C LYS A 17 4.23 10.84 -3.92
N VAL A 18 4.82 9.79 -4.47
CA VAL A 18 5.31 8.66 -3.68
C VAL A 18 6.61 9.08 -3.01
N ARG A 19 6.65 8.98 -1.69
CA ARG A 19 7.80 9.42 -0.89
C ARG A 19 8.37 8.24 -0.11
N TRP A 20 9.67 8.03 -0.25
CA TRP A 20 10.39 6.93 0.39
C TRP A 20 11.38 7.46 1.43
N LYS A 21 11.70 6.65 2.42
CA LYS A 21 12.85 6.90 3.27
C LYS A 21 14.12 6.81 2.42
N PRO A 22 15.21 7.51 2.78
CA PRO A 22 16.46 7.45 2.02
C PRO A 22 16.89 6.01 1.75
N ASN A 23 17.24 5.71 0.49
CA ASN A 23 17.71 4.40 0.02
C ASN A 23 16.69 3.26 0.12
N SER A 24 15.48 3.55 0.58
CA SER A 24 14.46 2.52 0.81
C SER A 24 13.85 2.01 -0.49
N ALA A 25 13.58 2.91 -1.46
CA ALA A 25 12.96 2.53 -2.72
C ALA A 25 13.78 1.47 -3.45
N GLU A 26 15.09 1.67 -3.54
CA GLU A 26 15.99 0.75 -4.25
C GLU A 26 16.05 -0.61 -3.54
N ASN A 27 16.10 -0.60 -2.22
CA ASN A 27 16.13 -1.84 -1.44
C ASN A 27 14.85 -2.65 -1.61
N HIS A 28 13.70 -1.97 -1.58
CA HIS A 28 12.41 -2.64 -1.79
C HIS A 28 12.29 -3.18 -3.22
N LEU A 29 12.69 -2.40 -4.20
CA LEU A 29 12.68 -2.83 -5.61
C LEU A 29 13.52 -4.09 -5.80
N LYS A 30 14.72 -4.11 -5.23
CA LYS A 30 15.61 -5.27 -5.30
C LYS A 30 14.95 -6.52 -4.72
N LYS A 31 14.29 -6.39 -3.57
CA LYS A 31 13.58 -7.51 -2.94
C LYS A 31 12.44 -8.02 -3.82
N ARG A 32 11.70 -7.11 -4.48
CA ARG A 32 10.60 -7.50 -5.36
C ARG A 32 11.11 -8.31 -6.55
N LYS A 33 12.25 -7.90 -7.11
CA LYS A 33 12.88 -8.65 -8.20
C LYS A 33 13.36 -10.02 -7.74
N MET A 34 14.03 -10.07 -6.59
CA MET A 34 14.54 -11.32 -6.04
C MET A 34 13.44 -12.34 -5.77
N ARG A 35 12.25 -11.87 -5.38
CA ARG A 35 11.11 -12.74 -5.09
C ARG A 35 10.22 -13.00 -6.31
N GLY A 36 10.61 -12.50 -7.47
CA GLY A 36 9.82 -12.69 -8.70
C GLY A 36 8.55 -11.87 -8.77
N HIS A 37 8.38 -10.88 -7.91
CA HIS A 37 7.20 -10.01 -7.94
C HIS A 37 7.27 -9.02 -9.09
N LEU A 38 8.45 -8.62 -9.49
CA LEU A 38 8.70 -7.71 -10.60
C LEU A 38 9.80 -8.29 -11.51
N PRO A 39 9.78 -7.97 -12.82
CA PRO A 39 10.84 -8.43 -13.72
C PRO A 39 12.18 -7.76 -13.40
N GLN A 40 13.27 -8.35 -13.86
CA GLN A 40 14.62 -7.85 -13.55
C GLN A 40 14.86 -6.46 -14.10
N GLU A 41 14.23 -6.10 -15.20
CA GLU A 41 14.36 -4.79 -15.85
C GLU A 41 13.45 -3.70 -15.25
N ALA A 42 12.62 -4.04 -14.26
CA ALA A 42 11.72 -3.07 -13.65
C ALA A 42 12.47 -1.91 -12.99
N THR A 43 11.95 -0.71 -13.14
CA THR A 43 12.52 0.51 -12.57
C THR A 43 11.74 0.93 -11.33
N ILE A 44 12.28 1.91 -10.58
CA ILE A 44 11.56 2.51 -9.46
C ILE A 44 10.24 3.12 -9.96
N LYS A 45 10.25 3.73 -11.14
CA LYS A 45 9.04 4.30 -11.73
C LYS A 45 7.97 3.22 -11.99
N ASP A 46 8.37 2.04 -12.46
CA ASP A 46 7.46 0.91 -12.64
C ASP A 46 6.85 0.48 -11.31
N TYR A 47 7.68 0.40 -10.28
CA TYR A 47 7.26 0.02 -8.95
C TYR A 47 6.27 1.04 -8.36
N GLU A 48 6.58 2.33 -8.48
CA GLU A 48 5.68 3.39 -8.03
C GLU A 48 4.38 3.41 -8.83
N GLY A 49 4.42 2.99 -10.09
CA GLY A 49 3.23 2.83 -10.91
C GLY A 49 2.25 1.82 -10.33
N ILE A 50 2.75 0.75 -9.70
CA ILE A 50 1.91 -0.24 -9.02
C ILE A 50 1.25 0.40 -7.80
N ILE A 51 2.00 1.17 -7.03
CA ILE A 51 1.46 1.87 -5.86
C ILE A 51 0.30 2.77 -6.29
N LEU A 52 0.47 3.54 -7.37
CA LEU A 52 -0.57 4.43 -7.87
C LEU A 52 -1.79 3.66 -8.36
N LYS A 53 -1.60 2.50 -9.00
CA LYS A 53 -2.72 1.66 -9.42
C LYS A 53 -3.53 1.17 -8.23
N LEU A 54 -2.85 0.75 -7.16
CA LEU A 54 -3.51 0.32 -5.92
C LEU A 54 -4.37 1.44 -5.34
N LEU A 55 -3.83 2.67 -5.33
CA LEU A 55 -4.51 3.81 -4.71
C LEU A 55 -5.58 4.43 -5.61
N GLN A 56 -5.78 3.90 -6.81
CA GLN A 56 -6.82 4.33 -7.75
C GLN A 56 -7.85 3.24 -8.01
N ASP A 57 -7.66 2.06 -7.44
CA ASP A 57 -8.57 0.93 -7.61
C ASP A 57 -9.74 1.06 -6.64
N LYS A 58 -10.94 1.33 -7.18
CA LYS A 58 -12.15 1.52 -6.37
C LYS A 58 -12.46 0.35 -5.47
N SER A 59 -12.14 -0.86 -5.91
CA SER A 59 -12.43 -2.09 -5.17
C SER A 59 -11.30 -2.50 -4.22
N ALA A 60 -10.20 -1.76 -4.20
CA ALA A 60 -9.12 -2.02 -3.25
C ALA A 60 -9.65 -1.91 -1.83
N VAL A 61 -9.11 -2.73 -0.93
CA VAL A 61 -9.53 -2.73 0.47
C VAL A 61 -8.52 -1.97 1.30
N VAL A 62 -9.01 -1.10 2.15
CA VAL A 62 -8.20 -0.24 3.02
C VAL A 62 -8.23 -0.81 4.43
N TYR A 63 -7.04 -0.93 5.03
CA TYR A 63 -6.86 -1.35 6.41
C TYR A 63 -6.00 -0.33 7.14
N LEU A 64 -6.09 -0.32 8.48
CA LEU A 64 -5.06 0.26 9.33
C LEU A 64 -4.27 -0.89 9.94
N TYR A 65 -2.96 -0.80 9.88
CA TYR A 65 -2.10 -1.75 10.56
C TYR A 65 -1.42 -1.05 11.73
N TRP A 66 -1.66 -1.55 12.93
CA TRP A 66 -1.09 -0.99 14.14
C TRP A 66 0.16 -1.77 14.53
N TYR A 67 1.29 -1.10 14.52
CA TYR A 67 2.57 -1.71 14.90
C TYR A 67 3.26 -0.83 15.92
N ASN A 68 3.47 -1.35 17.13
CA ASN A 68 4.04 -0.60 18.26
C ASN A 68 3.30 0.71 18.51
N GLY A 69 1.97 0.69 18.40
CA GLY A 69 1.15 1.87 18.63
C GLY A 69 1.12 2.88 17.47
N VAL A 70 1.79 2.57 16.37
CA VAL A 70 1.84 3.45 15.20
C VAL A 70 0.91 2.90 14.11
N PRO A 71 -0.04 3.73 13.60
CA PRO A 71 -0.93 3.29 12.53
C PRO A 71 -0.28 3.45 11.16
N TYR A 72 -0.46 2.43 10.32
CA TYR A 72 -0.02 2.47 8.92
C TYR A 72 -1.22 2.25 8.02
N VAL A 73 -1.43 3.15 7.07
CA VAL A 73 -2.47 2.99 6.06
C VAL A 73 -2.03 1.86 5.12
N THR A 74 -2.90 0.89 4.94
CA THR A 74 -2.61 -0.29 4.12
C THR A 74 -3.69 -0.43 3.07
N VAL A 75 -3.29 -0.54 1.81
CA VAL A 75 -4.24 -0.69 0.70
C VAL A 75 -3.83 -1.91 -0.11
N THR A 76 -4.79 -2.76 -0.42
CA THR A 76 -4.51 -4.02 -1.10
C THR A 76 -5.52 -4.30 -2.20
N ALA A 77 -5.04 -4.84 -3.31
CA ALA A 77 -5.86 -5.22 -4.45
C ALA A 77 -5.07 -6.17 -5.36
N VAL A 78 -5.78 -6.82 -6.28
CA VAL A 78 -5.15 -7.67 -7.28
C VAL A 78 -4.78 -6.83 -8.50
N ILE A 79 -3.51 -6.87 -8.90
CA ILE A 79 -3.00 -6.22 -10.09
C ILE A 79 -2.24 -7.26 -10.89
N GLN A 80 -2.63 -7.48 -12.13
CA GLN A 80 -1.99 -8.46 -13.03
C GLN A 80 -1.85 -9.83 -12.37
N SER A 81 -2.95 -10.30 -11.77
CA SER A 81 -3.06 -11.62 -11.13
C SER A 81 -2.24 -11.79 -9.85
N LYS A 82 -1.64 -10.72 -9.32
CA LYS A 82 -0.93 -10.75 -8.05
C LYS A 82 -1.63 -9.87 -7.03
N HIS A 83 -1.69 -10.33 -5.79
CA HIS A 83 -2.32 -9.59 -4.71
C HIS A 83 -1.28 -8.67 -4.08
N TRP A 84 -1.25 -7.42 -4.52
CA TRP A 84 -0.32 -6.41 -4.04
C TRP A 84 -0.85 -5.71 -2.78
N LEU A 85 0.08 -5.26 -1.96
CA LEU A 85 -0.22 -4.51 -0.75
C LEU A 85 0.76 -3.35 -0.64
N VAL A 86 0.25 -2.16 -0.35
CA VAL A 86 1.06 -0.98 -0.06
C VAL A 86 0.77 -0.50 1.34
N MET A 87 1.80 -0.05 2.04
CA MET A 87 1.70 0.39 3.43
C MET A 87 2.51 1.69 3.61
N PHE A 88 1.90 2.70 4.22
CA PHE A 88 2.55 3.99 4.46
C PHE A 88 2.01 4.64 5.73
N SER A 89 2.82 5.56 6.30
CA SER A 89 2.45 6.25 7.52
C SER A 89 1.41 7.35 7.26
N TYR A 90 0.83 7.90 8.32
CA TYR A 90 -0.05 9.07 8.19
C TYR A 90 0.67 10.27 7.58
N ASP A 91 2.00 10.32 7.70
CA ASP A 91 2.82 11.36 7.04
C ASP A 91 3.06 11.05 5.56
N SER A 92 2.46 9.99 5.04
CA SER A 92 2.56 9.55 3.66
C SER A 92 3.98 9.11 3.23
N ILE A 93 4.77 8.65 4.19
CA ILE A 93 6.08 8.06 3.89
C ILE A 93 5.90 6.56 3.72
N MET A 94 6.39 6.04 2.60
CA MET A 94 6.28 4.61 2.27
C MET A 94 6.99 3.74 3.29
N GLU A 95 6.28 2.73 3.79
CA GLU A 95 6.87 1.69 4.61
C GLU A 95 7.22 0.47 3.78
N SER A 96 6.29 -0.01 2.96
CA SER A 96 6.51 -1.20 2.13
C SER A 96 5.49 -1.31 1.01
N CYS A 97 5.84 -2.08 -0.02
CA CYS A 97 4.91 -2.49 -1.06
C CYS A 97 5.38 -3.83 -1.59
N PHE A 98 4.52 -4.85 -1.51
CA PHE A 98 4.90 -6.22 -1.85
C PHE A 98 3.70 -7.06 -2.22
N VAL A 99 3.96 -8.26 -2.77
CA VAL A 99 2.91 -9.24 -3.09
C VAL A 99 2.66 -10.12 -1.86
N VAL A 100 1.38 -10.28 -1.53
CA VAL A 100 0.94 -11.14 -0.43
C VAL A 100 0.43 -12.44 -1.06
N GLU A 101 1.10 -13.55 -0.76
CA GLU A 101 0.74 -14.84 -1.36
C GLU A 101 -0.53 -15.44 -0.76
N ARG A 102 -0.78 -15.19 0.53
CA ARG A 102 -1.97 -15.69 1.24
C ARG A 102 -2.66 -14.52 1.94
N PRO A 103 -3.41 -13.70 1.19
CA PRO A 103 -3.98 -12.48 1.75
C PRO A 103 -4.95 -12.73 2.92
N GLU A 104 -5.79 -13.76 2.86
CA GLU A 104 -6.73 -14.04 3.95
C GLU A 104 -6.01 -14.30 5.25
N ARG A 105 -4.90 -15.02 5.17
CA ARG A 105 -4.10 -15.36 6.34
C ARG A 105 -3.30 -14.17 6.85
N TYR A 106 -2.69 -13.44 5.91
CA TYR A 106 -1.86 -12.28 6.24
C TYR A 106 -2.67 -11.18 6.89
N LEU A 107 -3.82 -10.85 6.31
CA LEU A 107 -4.67 -9.75 6.76
C LEU A 107 -5.52 -10.08 7.98
N SER A 108 -5.53 -11.35 8.42
CA SER A 108 -6.18 -11.74 9.66
C SER A 108 -5.26 -11.67 10.88
N LYS A 109 -4.00 -11.29 10.68
CA LYS A 109 -3.06 -11.15 11.80
C LYS A 109 -3.49 -10.03 12.74
N PRO A 110 -3.18 -10.16 14.06
CA PRO A 110 -3.43 -9.05 14.99
C PRO A 110 -2.74 -7.77 14.51
N GLY A 111 -3.40 -6.65 14.71
CA GLY A 111 -2.91 -5.36 14.28
C GLY A 111 -3.61 -4.80 13.05
N PHE A 112 -4.18 -5.67 12.21
CA PHE A 112 -4.94 -5.20 11.05
C PHE A 112 -6.38 -4.90 11.44
N GLU A 113 -6.85 -3.72 11.06
CA GLU A 113 -8.22 -3.27 11.24
C GLU A 113 -8.78 -2.93 9.86
N GLU A 114 -9.78 -3.65 9.41
CA GLU A 114 -10.39 -3.38 8.11
C GLU A 114 -11.24 -2.11 8.18
N ILE A 115 -10.99 -1.18 7.27
CA ILE A 115 -11.71 0.10 7.22
C ILE A 115 -12.84 0.04 6.19
N GLY A 116 -12.55 -0.50 5.00
CA GLY A 116 -13.54 -0.61 3.94
C GLY A 116 -12.89 -0.53 2.57
N LYS A 117 -13.72 -0.47 1.53
CA LYS A 117 -13.22 -0.31 0.17
C LYS A 117 -12.73 1.11 -0.06
N LEU A 118 -11.78 1.27 -0.96
CA LEU A 118 -11.23 2.59 -1.27
C LEU A 118 -12.33 3.57 -1.70
N GLU A 119 -13.29 3.10 -2.50
CA GLU A 119 -14.43 3.95 -2.92
C GLU A 119 -15.32 4.37 -1.75
N GLU A 120 -15.29 3.65 -0.63
CA GLU A 120 -16.03 4.02 0.58
C GLU A 120 -15.26 5.04 1.43
N VAL A 121 -13.93 5.00 1.36
CA VAL A 121 -13.05 5.94 2.07
C VAL A 121 -12.94 7.25 1.29
N ASP A 122 -12.89 7.15 -0.02
CA ASP A 122 -12.77 8.29 -0.93
C ASP A 122 -13.95 8.27 -1.90
N ASP A 123 -15.02 8.95 -1.53
CA ASP A 123 -16.26 8.98 -2.31
C ASP A 123 -16.17 9.82 -3.59
N GLU A 124 -15.05 10.51 -3.78
CA GLU A 124 -14.79 11.25 -5.03
C GLU A 124 -14.09 10.39 -6.08
N LEU A 125 -13.69 9.19 -5.72
CA LEU A 125 -12.94 8.31 -6.60
C LEU A 125 -13.78 7.77 -7.77
#